data_e051dbd00e923ae964abe54bcf560aee
#
_entry.id   e051dbd00e923ae964abe54bcf560aee
#
_cell.length_a   1.000
_cell.length_b   1.000
_cell.length_c   1.000
_cell.angle_alpha   90.00
_cell.angle_beta   90.00
_cell.angle_gamma   90.00
#
_symmetry.space_group_name_H-M   'P 1'
#
loop_
_entity.id
_entity.type
_entity.pdbx_description
1 polymer ?
#
loop_
_entity_poly.entity_id
_entity_poly.type
_entity_poly.pdbx_seq_one_letter_code
_entity_poly.pdbx_strand_id
1 'polypeptide(L)'
;RREKACPIRALSVVNCSDEDWEGLSNREELESLYPGNHKPKVRYKNLYRYNKCFIAGAAAYDDHGVETAATNARATIKKDGTMLETMYVDFLGEFKFDKLQPESGVYTIEVDMPGFKRAVKEVELGRESPDIGVMMLERD
;
A
#
# COMPACT_ATOMS: atom_id res chain seq x y z
N ARG A 1 -15.14 27.43 -10.83
CA ARG A 1 -15.70 26.10 -10.85
C ARG A 1 -14.80 25.16 -10.08
N ARG A 2 -15.31 23.99 -9.68
CA ARG A 2 -14.62 23.10 -8.74
C ARG A 2 -13.20 22.70 -9.17
N GLU A 3 -13.00 22.45 -10.47
CA GLU A 3 -11.68 22.10 -11.00
C GLU A 3 -10.65 23.21 -10.77
N LYS A 4 -11.03 24.46 -11.07
CA LYS A 4 -10.15 25.63 -10.90
C LYS A 4 -9.91 25.99 -9.44
N ALA A 5 -10.83 25.62 -8.56
CA ALA A 5 -10.72 25.86 -7.12
C ALA A 5 -9.86 24.79 -6.39
N CYS A 6 -9.53 23.68 -7.06
CA CYS A 6 -8.72 22.60 -6.45
C CYS A 6 -7.22 22.95 -6.52
N PRO A 7 -6.55 23.28 -5.40
CA PRO A 7 -5.17 23.73 -5.40
C PRO A 7 -4.15 22.63 -5.78
N ILE A 8 -4.52 21.37 -5.59
CA ILE A 8 -3.66 20.20 -5.90
C ILE A 8 -4.04 19.53 -7.24
N ARG A 9 -4.96 20.13 -7.99
CA ARG A 9 -5.45 19.60 -9.28
C ARG A 9 -5.91 18.14 -9.22
N ALA A 10 -6.55 17.74 -8.11
CA ALA A 10 -7.12 16.41 -7.95
C ALA A 10 -8.36 16.17 -8.81
N LEU A 11 -8.99 17.23 -9.29
CA LEU A 11 -10.15 17.20 -10.18
C LEU A 11 -9.74 17.63 -11.60
N SER A 12 -10.21 16.88 -12.59
CA SER A 12 -10.07 17.22 -14.00
C SER A 12 -11.42 17.07 -14.70
N VAL A 13 -11.74 18.00 -15.59
CA VAL A 13 -12.98 18.01 -16.36
C VAL A 13 -12.66 17.85 -17.84
N VAL A 14 -13.31 16.89 -18.48
CA VAL A 14 -13.16 16.61 -19.91
C VAL A 14 -14.51 16.74 -20.59
N ASN A 15 -14.54 17.43 -21.73
CA ASN A 15 -15.71 17.51 -22.60
C ASN A 15 -15.48 16.64 -23.84
N CYS A 16 -16.13 15.49 -23.90
CA CYS A 16 -15.94 14.51 -24.96
C CYS A 16 -17.23 13.69 -25.20
N SER A 17 -17.28 12.94 -26.29
CA SER A 17 -18.34 11.96 -26.53
C SER A 17 -18.28 10.77 -25.56
N ASP A 18 -19.35 9.98 -25.48
CA ASP A 18 -19.39 8.80 -24.63
C ASP A 18 -18.34 7.75 -25.06
N GLU A 19 -18.10 7.62 -26.36
CA GLU A 19 -17.08 6.71 -26.88
C GLU A 19 -15.66 7.15 -26.49
N ASP A 20 -15.39 8.44 -26.64
CA ASP A 20 -14.11 9.02 -26.22
C ASP A 20 -13.91 8.94 -24.70
N TRP A 21 -15.00 9.07 -23.94
CA TRP A 21 -14.98 8.91 -22.49
C TRP A 21 -14.61 7.49 -22.06
N GLU A 22 -15.17 6.47 -22.71
CA GLU A 22 -14.81 5.07 -22.46
C GLU A 22 -13.35 4.78 -22.84
N GLY A 23 -12.91 5.28 -23.99
CA GLY A 23 -11.52 5.17 -24.43
C GLY A 23 -10.53 5.82 -23.47
N LEU A 24 -10.83 7.03 -22.99
CA LEU A 24 -10.03 7.73 -21.99
C LEU A 24 -10.00 6.96 -20.66
N SER A 25 -11.15 6.47 -20.23
CA SER A 25 -11.26 5.70 -18.97
C SER A 25 -10.41 4.43 -18.98
N ASN A 26 -10.39 3.71 -20.09
CA ASN A 26 -9.57 2.51 -20.25
C ASN A 26 -8.08 2.86 -20.29
N ARG A 27 -7.68 3.89 -21.02
CA ARG A 27 -6.28 4.31 -21.13
C ARG A 27 -5.70 4.82 -19.81
N GLU A 28 -6.51 5.56 -19.03
CA GLU A 28 -6.10 6.13 -17.74
C GLU A 28 -6.42 5.21 -16.54
N GLU A 29 -6.94 4.02 -16.79
CA GLU A 29 -7.35 3.06 -15.75
C GLU A 29 -8.31 3.68 -14.72
N LEU A 30 -9.31 4.40 -15.21
CA LEU A 30 -10.31 5.06 -14.37
C LEU A 30 -11.40 4.08 -13.92
N GLU A 31 -11.78 4.15 -12.67
CA GLU A 31 -12.76 3.27 -12.05
C GLU A 31 -14.00 4.02 -11.57
N SER A 32 -15.13 3.32 -11.56
CA SER A 32 -16.36 3.81 -10.92
C SER A 32 -16.37 3.48 -9.43
N LEU A 33 -16.81 4.44 -8.62
CA LEU A 33 -16.97 4.23 -7.17
C LEU A 33 -18.06 3.19 -6.86
N TYR A 34 -19.11 3.17 -7.68
CA TYR A 34 -20.23 2.24 -7.52
C TYR A 34 -20.27 1.29 -8.72
N PRO A 35 -20.03 -0.02 -8.51
CA PRO A 35 -20.17 -1.01 -9.58
C PRO A 35 -21.63 -1.18 -10.00
N GLY A 36 -21.86 -1.32 -11.29
CA GLY A 36 -23.19 -1.52 -11.86
C GLY A 36 -23.27 -1.14 -13.34
N ASN A 37 -24.44 -1.32 -13.94
CA ASN A 37 -24.68 -0.99 -15.34
C ASN A 37 -24.89 0.53 -15.60
N HIS A 38 -24.59 1.36 -14.65
CA HIS A 38 -24.66 2.80 -14.81
C HIS A 38 -23.46 3.29 -15.62
N LYS A 39 -23.70 4.29 -16.48
CA LYS A 39 -22.64 4.98 -17.20
C LYS A 39 -22.23 6.25 -16.40
N PRO A 40 -21.34 6.14 -15.39
CA PRO A 40 -21.03 7.28 -14.55
C PRO A 40 -20.24 8.31 -15.32
N LYS A 41 -20.58 9.58 -15.12
CA LYS A 41 -19.87 10.73 -15.69
C LYS A 41 -18.65 11.13 -14.84
N VAL A 42 -18.50 10.55 -13.66
CA VAL A 42 -17.37 10.74 -12.77
C VAL A 42 -16.69 9.41 -12.54
N ARG A 43 -15.41 9.37 -12.78
CA ARG A 43 -14.56 8.20 -12.55
C ARG A 43 -13.30 8.59 -11.80
N TYR A 44 -12.69 7.64 -11.15
CA TYR A 44 -11.57 7.85 -10.23
C TYR A 44 -10.33 7.11 -10.69
N LYS A 45 -9.18 7.76 -10.57
CA LYS A 45 -7.87 7.13 -10.71
C LYS A 45 -7.39 6.68 -9.34
N ASN A 46 -6.75 5.52 -9.27
CA ASN A 46 -6.23 4.95 -8.03
C ASN A 46 -7.30 4.76 -6.94
N LEU A 47 -8.50 4.31 -7.31
CA LEU A 47 -9.62 4.08 -6.39
C LEU A 47 -9.29 3.07 -5.29
N TYR A 48 -8.28 2.20 -5.50
CA TYR A 48 -7.80 1.27 -4.49
C TYR A 48 -7.34 1.98 -3.20
N ARG A 49 -6.92 3.24 -3.27
CA ARG A 49 -6.57 4.04 -2.08
C ARG A 49 -7.76 4.30 -1.17
N TYR A 50 -8.96 4.22 -1.71
CA TYR A 50 -10.21 4.40 -0.98
C TYR A 50 -10.76 3.08 -0.44
N ASN A 51 -10.77 2.02 -1.26
CA ASN A 51 -11.44 0.74 -0.95
C ASN A 51 -10.46 -0.40 -0.62
N LYS A 52 -9.17 -0.15 -0.58
CA LYS A 52 -8.15 -1.12 -0.15
C LYS A 52 -7.40 -0.60 1.07
N CYS A 53 -6.84 -1.53 1.81
CA CYS A 53 -5.98 -1.24 2.95
C CYS A 53 -4.51 -1.49 2.61
N PHE A 54 -3.65 -1.02 3.49
CA PHE A 54 -2.23 -1.32 3.48
C PHE A 54 -1.75 -1.74 4.87
N ILE A 55 -0.63 -2.42 4.93
CA ILE A 55 0.13 -2.67 6.16
C ILE A 55 1.45 -1.97 6.01
N ALA A 56 1.75 -1.03 6.89
CA ALA A 56 3.01 -0.31 6.92
C ALA A 56 3.80 -0.63 8.19
N GLY A 57 5.10 -0.52 8.11
CA GLY A 57 5.99 -0.68 9.23
C GLY A 57 7.40 -0.24 8.88
N ALA A 58 8.29 -0.37 9.84
CA ALA A 58 9.70 -0.09 9.66
C ALA A 58 10.55 -1.22 10.24
N ALA A 59 11.78 -1.33 9.78
CA ALA A 59 12.77 -2.26 10.29
C ALA A 59 14.02 -1.50 10.73
N ALA A 60 14.51 -1.82 11.91
CA ALA A 60 15.70 -1.22 12.49
C ALA A 60 16.52 -2.25 13.26
N TYR A 61 17.74 -1.93 13.58
CA TYR A 61 18.59 -2.70 14.47
C TYR A 61 19.36 -1.78 15.41
N ASP A 62 19.80 -2.34 16.52
CA ASP A 62 20.69 -1.61 17.45
C ASP A 62 22.14 -1.69 16.94
N ASP A 63 22.72 -0.52 16.70
CA ASP A 63 24.14 -0.38 16.40
C ASP A 63 24.87 0.34 17.54
N HIS A 64 25.36 -0.45 18.51
CA HIS A 64 26.07 0.04 19.69
C HIS A 64 25.26 1.05 20.53
N GLY A 65 23.97 0.80 20.71
CA GLY A 65 23.06 1.67 21.47
C GLY A 65 22.38 2.75 20.63
N VAL A 66 22.56 2.73 19.31
CA VAL A 66 21.88 3.63 18.37
C VAL A 66 20.92 2.84 17.47
N GLU A 67 19.65 3.20 17.51
CA GLU A 67 18.66 2.63 16.59
C GLU A 67 18.99 3.08 15.16
N THR A 68 19.25 2.11 14.30
CA THR A 68 19.68 2.35 12.91
C THR A 68 18.71 1.67 11.95
N ALA A 69 18.30 2.38 10.91
CA ALA A 69 17.41 1.86 9.88
C ALA A 69 18.03 0.65 9.16
N ALA A 70 17.27 -0.44 9.04
CA ALA A 70 17.71 -1.67 8.38
C ALA A 70 17.56 -1.58 6.85
N THR A 71 18.27 -0.66 6.21
CA THR A 71 18.10 -0.28 4.80
C THR A 71 18.35 -1.39 3.78
N ASN A 72 19.02 -2.48 4.17
CA ASN A 72 19.24 -3.65 3.31
C ASN A 72 18.30 -4.81 3.65
N ALA A 73 17.34 -4.58 4.53
CA ALA A 73 16.38 -5.60 4.92
C ALA A 73 15.34 -5.84 3.83
N ARG A 74 14.82 -7.05 3.81
CA ARG A 74 13.76 -7.47 2.92
C ARG A 74 12.52 -7.80 3.76
N ALA A 75 11.42 -7.12 3.46
CA ALA A 75 10.13 -7.38 4.07
C ALA A 75 9.29 -8.28 3.17
N THR A 76 8.65 -9.27 3.75
CA THR A 76 7.78 -10.23 3.06
C THR A 76 6.44 -10.31 3.77
N ILE A 77 5.35 -10.24 3.00
CA ILE A 77 4.00 -10.47 3.53
C ILE A 77 3.51 -11.86 3.12
N LYS A 78 2.98 -12.59 4.09
CA LYS A 78 2.38 -13.92 3.90
C LYS A 78 0.97 -13.98 4.43
N LYS A 79 0.17 -14.84 3.85
CA LYS A 79 -1.15 -15.21 4.33
C LYS A 79 -1.32 -16.71 4.23
N ASP A 80 -1.77 -17.35 5.32
CA ASP A 80 -1.95 -18.80 5.39
C ASP A 80 -0.72 -19.61 4.91
N GLY A 81 0.47 -19.13 5.25
CA GLY A 81 1.74 -19.72 4.85
C GLY A 81 2.18 -19.44 3.41
N THR A 82 1.37 -18.75 2.62
CA THR A 82 1.68 -18.39 1.23
C THR A 82 2.27 -16.98 1.16
N MET A 83 3.42 -16.86 0.51
CA MET A 83 4.04 -15.56 0.23
C MET A 83 3.22 -14.80 -0.81
N LEU A 84 2.81 -13.58 -0.49
CA LEU A 84 2.05 -12.71 -1.40
C LEU A 84 2.93 -11.70 -2.11
N GLU A 85 3.82 -11.05 -1.36
CA GLU A 85 4.70 -10.01 -1.89
C GLU A 85 5.98 -9.93 -1.07
N THR A 86 7.06 -9.51 -1.71
CA THR A 86 8.35 -9.23 -1.09
C THR A 86 8.88 -7.91 -1.62
N MET A 87 9.43 -7.08 -0.72
CA MET A 87 10.04 -5.81 -1.08
C MET A 87 11.25 -5.52 -0.21
N TYR A 88 12.17 -4.70 -0.71
CA TYR A 88 13.20 -4.11 0.12
C TYR A 88 12.65 -2.90 0.86
N VAL A 89 13.10 -2.70 2.10
CA VAL A 89 12.79 -1.48 2.84
C VAL A 89 13.45 -0.28 2.16
N ASP A 90 12.90 0.90 2.36
CA ASP A 90 13.46 2.12 1.81
C ASP A 90 14.65 2.66 2.63
N PHE A 91 15.17 3.82 2.27
CA PHE A 91 16.32 4.44 2.94
C PHE A 91 16.05 4.88 4.39
N LEU A 92 14.78 4.96 4.79
CA LEU A 92 14.35 5.20 6.18
C LEU A 92 14.11 3.89 6.95
N GLY A 93 14.25 2.75 6.31
CA GLY A 93 13.93 1.44 6.87
C GLY A 93 12.44 1.10 6.81
N GLU A 94 11.63 1.89 6.10
CA GLU A 94 10.19 1.71 6.03
C GLU A 94 9.76 0.77 4.90
N PHE A 95 8.64 0.09 5.10
CA PHE A 95 7.99 -0.74 4.10
C PHE A 95 6.47 -0.58 4.13
N LYS A 96 5.83 -0.84 3.00
CA LYS A 96 4.37 -0.75 2.87
C LYS A 96 3.87 -1.79 1.88
N PHE A 97 2.97 -2.65 2.32
CA PHE A 97 2.23 -3.59 1.48
C PHE A 97 0.85 -3.03 1.22
N ASP A 98 0.58 -2.67 -0.02
CA ASP A 98 -0.62 -1.95 -0.44
C ASP A 98 -1.65 -2.88 -1.12
N LYS A 99 -2.82 -2.33 -1.45
CA LYS A 99 -3.89 -3.00 -2.20
C LYS A 99 -4.46 -4.24 -1.52
N LEU A 100 -4.43 -4.29 -0.20
CA LEU A 100 -5.00 -5.39 0.58
C LEU A 100 -6.50 -5.20 0.78
N GLN A 101 -7.27 -6.28 0.78
CA GLN A 101 -8.70 -6.24 1.07
C GLN A 101 -8.93 -5.92 2.54
N PRO A 102 -9.82 -4.96 2.87
CA PRO A 102 -10.26 -4.75 4.25
C PRO A 102 -10.87 -6.03 4.85
N GLU A 103 -10.68 -6.22 6.14
CA GLU A 103 -11.23 -7.36 6.88
C GLU A 103 -10.90 -8.74 6.28
N SER A 104 -9.71 -8.87 5.67
CA SER A 104 -9.31 -10.10 4.99
C SER A 104 -8.57 -11.11 5.87
N GLY A 105 -8.42 -10.84 7.16
CA GLY A 105 -7.86 -11.77 8.14
C GLY A 105 -6.45 -11.44 8.59
N VAL A 106 -5.72 -12.46 9.00
CA VAL A 106 -4.38 -12.32 9.59
C VAL A 106 -3.30 -12.48 8.52
N TYR A 107 -2.36 -11.56 8.53
CA TYR A 107 -1.15 -11.59 7.71
C TYR A 107 0.08 -11.76 8.58
N THR A 108 1.09 -12.42 8.04
CA THR A 108 2.40 -12.55 8.67
C THR A 108 3.40 -11.68 7.92
N ILE A 109 4.04 -10.76 8.63
CA ILE A 109 5.12 -9.92 8.11
C ILE A 109 6.43 -10.49 8.61
N GLU A 110 7.33 -10.82 7.69
CA GLU A 110 8.68 -11.26 7.97
C GLU A 110 9.68 -10.22 7.47
N VAL A 111 10.67 -9.92 8.27
CA VAL A 111 11.77 -9.05 7.86
C VAL A 111 13.07 -9.81 8.06
N ASP A 112 13.86 -9.91 7.01
CA ASP A 112 15.18 -10.54 7.04
C ASP A 112 16.26 -9.63 6.45
N MET A 113 17.44 -9.68 7.09
CA MET A 113 18.64 -8.96 6.66
C MET A 113 19.86 -9.85 6.89
N PRO A 114 20.84 -9.90 5.98
CA PRO A 114 22.06 -10.66 6.18
C PRO A 114 22.78 -10.29 7.48
N GLY A 115 23.14 -11.30 8.29
CA GLY A 115 23.80 -11.13 9.60
C GLY A 115 22.85 -10.89 10.77
N PHE A 116 21.52 -10.96 10.52
CA PHE A 116 20.49 -10.78 11.53
C PHE A 116 19.50 -11.92 11.52
N LYS A 117 18.91 -12.19 12.68
CA LYS A 117 17.80 -13.13 12.81
C LYS A 117 16.55 -12.55 12.14
N ARG A 118 15.78 -13.42 11.52
CA ARG A 118 14.49 -13.03 10.93
C ARG A 118 13.52 -12.57 12.01
N ALA A 119 12.98 -11.38 11.86
CA ALA A 119 11.89 -10.88 12.68
C ALA A 119 10.54 -11.24 12.02
N VAL A 120 9.57 -11.65 12.84
CA VAL A 120 8.24 -12.07 12.37
C VAL A 120 7.18 -11.38 13.23
N LYS A 121 6.15 -10.86 12.58
CA LYS A 121 4.99 -10.26 13.25
C LYS A 121 3.69 -10.63 12.56
N GLU A 122 2.69 -11.04 13.33
CA GLU A 122 1.34 -11.27 12.84
C GLU A 122 0.51 -9.99 12.97
N VAL A 123 -0.30 -9.71 11.96
CA VAL A 123 -1.14 -8.51 11.86
C VAL A 123 -2.52 -8.90 11.38
N GLU A 124 -3.54 -8.61 12.17
CA GLU A 124 -4.93 -8.74 11.75
C GLU A 124 -5.34 -7.47 10.97
N LEU A 125 -5.80 -7.65 9.75
CA LEU A 125 -6.25 -6.56 8.90
C LEU A 125 -7.76 -6.35 9.06
N GLY A 126 -8.13 -5.24 9.69
CA GLY A 126 -9.50 -4.79 9.81
C GLY A 126 -9.91 -3.86 8.67
N ARG A 127 -10.71 -2.86 8.98
CA ARG A 127 -11.17 -1.84 8.02
C ARG A 127 -10.15 -0.73 7.79
N GLU A 128 -9.27 -0.51 8.75
CA GLU A 128 -8.24 0.51 8.70
C GLU A 128 -6.89 -0.09 8.32
N SER A 129 -6.02 0.75 7.81
CA SER A 129 -4.65 0.38 7.45
C SER A 129 -3.75 0.45 8.68
N PRO A 130 -3.28 -0.69 9.23
CA PRO A 130 -2.44 -0.68 10.40
C PRO A 130 -1.01 -0.23 10.09
N ASP A 131 -0.44 0.54 11.01
CA ASP A 131 0.99 0.73 11.13
C ASP A 131 1.49 -0.18 12.25
N ILE A 132 2.35 -1.13 11.92
CA ILE A 132 2.84 -2.13 12.88
C ILE A 132 4.05 -1.65 13.68
N GLY A 133 4.49 -0.42 13.44
CA GLY A 133 5.64 0.18 14.11
C GLY A 133 6.98 -0.38 13.63
N VAL A 134 7.99 -0.25 14.48
CA VAL A 134 9.35 -0.70 14.17
C VAL A 134 9.55 -2.15 14.57
N MET A 135 10.02 -2.96 13.63
CA MET A 135 10.47 -4.34 13.88
C MET A 135 11.98 -4.31 14.12
N MET A 136 12.38 -4.56 15.37
CA MET A 136 13.80 -4.60 15.74
C MET A 136 14.43 -5.92 15.35
N LEU A 137 15.50 -5.85 14.57
CA LEU A 137 16.29 -7.00 14.16
C LEU A 137 17.40 -7.29 15.19
N GLU A 138 17.51 -8.54 15.60
CA GLU A 138 18.59 -9.01 16.45
C GLU A 138 19.75 -9.55 15.62
N ARG A 139 20.99 -9.26 16.03
CA ARG A 139 22.17 -9.85 15.38
C ARG A 139 22.17 -11.37 15.56
N ASP A 140 22.60 -12.05 14.54
CA ASP A 140 22.70 -13.49 14.51
C ASP A 140 23.88 -14.01 15.36
#